data_dd95572992cc08a9f3bd78d08690799f
#
_entry.id   dd95572992cc08a9f3bd78d08690799f
#
_cell.length_a   1.000
_cell.length_b   1.000
_cell.length_c   1.000
_cell.angle_alpha   90.00
_cell.angle_beta   90.00
_cell.angle_gamma   90.00
#
_symmetry.space_group_name_H-M   'P 1'
#
loop_
_entity.id
_entity.type
_entity.pdbx_description
1 polymer ?
#
loop_
_entity_poly.entity_id
_entity_poly.type
_entity_poly.pdbx_seq_one_letter_code
_entity_poly.pdbx_strand_id
1 'polypeptide(L)'
;RGGDSPVAPVYGKWGEKYGGYYTQAEMREIIRYAARRNIEIIPEIDLPGHSRTVARIHPEILCRYTPDTTPTGGYDTRSAWCVAREENYALLEDILDEICRLFPSELIHIGGDEVDRSQWERCPDCRALMRERRMGSTARLQDYFTNRLAEMLVRRGKRPAVWNETVADGTFTRDCAVYGWESVKACRQAAAQGYPTVVMPGQYFYFDMRQSAEEEGHNWAAIFDAGKPYGFDLSKQGFTPAEQSHVLGFEGAFWSELYVSHEPETTDYIDFMLFPRICSLAELCWHSGPKEWPAFKKRLYDSHFDRLNAMKVGYRLFPPAVSYADGRLTVQAPADEEVFCVEEPSGEEFRCTGPVYTTSPERYRFRTRRGTGRSPWVAVPAYYRTITPAVRFSSSFSGSTRAPFERLEQYRGAAWTTRTCRRGDWMLFTFEQPVRCREIHLQTGFFHLPKAILNSGTVEISYDGETFLPAGELTAGACRLHPDRPVRAIRVTSGCDGNGDPRVIIQPLRIKP
;
A
#
# COMPACT_ATOMS: atom_id res chain seq x y z
N ARG A 1 -24.59 3.09 -8.97
CA ARG A 1 -25.20 2.07 -8.05
C ARG A 1 -24.69 0.68 -8.41
N GLY A 2 -23.41 0.37 -8.09
CA GLY A 2 -22.79 -0.94 -8.36
C GLY A 2 -23.03 -2.00 -7.28
N GLY A 3 -23.90 -1.73 -6.30
CA GLY A 3 -24.02 -2.46 -5.05
C GLY A 3 -24.45 -3.93 -5.12
N ASP A 4 -24.95 -4.41 -6.25
CA ASP A 4 -25.37 -5.81 -6.42
C ASP A 4 -24.38 -6.65 -7.24
N SER A 5 -23.29 -6.07 -7.68
CA SER A 5 -22.23 -6.83 -8.34
C SER A 5 -21.38 -7.56 -7.30
N PRO A 6 -21.10 -8.86 -7.50
CA PRO A 6 -20.10 -9.53 -6.70
C PRO A 6 -18.75 -8.87 -6.98
N VAL A 7 -18.36 -7.91 -6.16
CA VAL A 7 -17.00 -7.43 -6.13
C VAL A 7 -16.23 -8.49 -5.38
N ALA A 8 -15.28 -9.14 -6.06
CA ALA A 8 -14.26 -9.86 -5.33
C ALA A 8 -13.33 -8.78 -4.76
N PRO A 9 -13.39 -8.48 -3.47
CA PRO A 9 -12.40 -7.58 -2.89
C PRO A 9 -11.04 -8.23 -3.05
N VAL A 10 -10.06 -7.45 -3.44
CA VAL A 10 -8.67 -7.92 -3.61
C VAL A 10 -8.16 -8.56 -2.32
N TYR A 11 -8.77 -8.20 -1.18
CA TYR A 11 -8.33 -8.55 0.16
C TYR A 11 -9.45 -9.05 1.08
N GLY A 12 -10.68 -9.18 0.58
CA GLY A 12 -11.80 -9.69 1.36
C GLY A 12 -12.14 -11.15 1.05
N LYS A 13 -13.23 -11.63 1.62
CA LYS A 13 -13.71 -12.97 1.34
C LYS A 13 -14.28 -13.06 -0.07
N TRP A 14 -13.71 -13.93 -0.89
CA TRP A 14 -14.16 -14.18 -2.24
C TRP A 14 -15.63 -14.67 -2.26
N GLY A 15 -16.43 -14.05 -3.12
CA GLY A 15 -17.83 -14.45 -3.32
C GLY A 15 -18.85 -13.75 -2.43
N GLU A 16 -18.43 -12.93 -1.47
CA GLU A 16 -19.36 -12.08 -0.73
C GLU A 16 -19.75 -10.86 -1.58
N LYS A 17 -21.03 -10.48 -1.48
CA LYS A 17 -21.50 -9.23 -2.08
C LYS A 17 -21.06 -8.08 -1.18
N TYR A 18 -20.22 -7.20 -1.72
CA TYR A 18 -19.81 -5.97 -1.07
C TYR A 18 -20.17 -4.79 -1.97
N GLY A 19 -20.76 -3.78 -1.39
CA GLY A 19 -21.07 -2.56 -2.12
C GLY A 19 -21.98 -1.64 -1.33
N GLY A 20 -21.94 -0.38 -1.69
CA GLY A 20 -22.76 0.66 -1.10
C GLY A 20 -22.49 1.98 -1.81
N TYR A 21 -23.24 2.98 -1.41
CA TYR A 21 -23.04 4.36 -1.85
C TYR A 21 -23.66 5.31 -0.83
N TYR A 22 -23.11 6.50 -0.74
CA TYR A 22 -23.73 7.58 0.01
C TYR A 22 -24.84 8.23 -0.81
N THR A 23 -25.98 8.42 -0.20
CA THR A 23 -27.01 9.31 -0.77
C THR A 23 -26.53 10.75 -0.74
N GLN A 24 -27.09 11.61 -1.58
CA GLN A 24 -26.77 13.05 -1.53
C GLN A 24 -27.11 13.68 -0.16
N ALA A 25 -28.13 13.15 0.53
CA ALA A 25 -28.50 13.63 1.86
C ALA A 25 -27.42 13.32 2.91
N GLU A 26 -26.93 12.08 2.92
CA GLU A 26 -25.82 11.64 3.79
C GLU A 26 -24.56 12.41 3.47
N MET A 27 -24.24 12.59 2.18
CA MET A 27 -23.05 13.35 1.80
C MET A 27 -23.13 14.82 2.27
N ARG A 28 -24.31 15.47 2.16
CA ARG A 28 -24.51 16.80 2.72
C ARG A 28 -24.36 16.84 4.24
N GLU A 29 -24.73 15.76 4.92
CA GLU A 29 -24.51 15.67 6.36
C GLU A 29 -23.02 15.54 6.68
N ILE A 30 -22.27 14.70 5.97
CA ILE A 30 -20.81 14.55 6.11
C ILE A 30 -20.12 15.91 5.86
N ILE A 31 -20.47 16.61 4.79
CA ILE A 31 -19.90 17.93 4.46
C ILE A 31 -20.17 18.93 5.59
N ARG A 32 -21.40 18.99 6.11
CA ARG A 32 -21.74 19.87 7.23
C ARG A 32 -21.01 19.49 8.52
N TYR A 33 -20.85 18.18 8.76
CA TYR A 33 -20.12 17.69 9.93
C TYR A 33 -18.64 18.11 9.88
N ALA A 34 -18.00 17.96 8.72
CA ALA A 34 -16.63 18.38 8.47
C ALA A 34 -16.46 19.91 8.60
N ALA A 35 -17.36 20.68 7.97
CA ALA A 35 -17.31 22.15 7.99
C ALA A 35 -17.41 22.74 9.41
N ARG A 36 -18.21 22.14 10.31
CA ARG A 36 -18.26 22.53 11.73
C ARG A 36 -16.93 22.32 12.47
N ARG A 37 -16.00 21.61 11.87
CA ARG A 37 -14.65 21.32 12.39
C ARG A 37 -13.56 22.04 11.61
N ASN A 38 -13.95 22.97 10.74
CA ASN A 38 -13.06 23.67 9.80
C ASN A 38 -12.31 22.70 8.87
N ILE A 39 -12.98 21.60 8.47
CA ILE A 39 -12.48 20.64 7.49
C ILE A 39 -13.28 20.82 6.23
N GLU A 40 -12.62 21.06 5.11
CA GLU A 40 -13.19 21.04 3.77
C GLU A 40 -13.16 19.64 3.19
N ILE A 41 -14.25 19.23 2.54
CA ILE A 41 -14.29 17.98 1.78
C ILE A 41 -14.04 18.29 0.30
N ILE A 42 -12.91 17.86 -0.21
CA ILE A 42 -12.58 17.92 -1.64
C ILE A 42 -12.96 16.55 -2.25
N PRO A 43 -13.94 16.49 -3.18
CA PRO A 43 -14.29 15.23 -3.81
C PRO A 43 -13.26 14.85 -4.88
N GLU A 44 -13.02 13.56 -5.03
CA GLU A 44 -12.25 12.99 -6.12
C GLU A 44 -13.12 12.11 -7.01
N ILE A 45 -13.05 12.35 -8.32
CA ILE A 45 -13.60 11.51 -9.38
C ILE A 45 -12.43 11.12 -10.27
N ASP A 46 -11.85 9.96 -10.00
CA ASP A 46 -10.64 9.54 -10.67
C ASP A 46 -10.90 9.14 -12.12
N LEU A 47 -10.23 9.83 -13.05
CA LEU A 47 -10.44 9.77 -14.50
C LEU A 47 -9.10 9.97 -15.26
N PRO A 48 -8.92 9.35 -16.42
CA PRO A 48 -9.82 8.42 -17.10
C PRO A 48 -9.63 6.97 -16.65
N GLY A 49 -8.63 6.68 -15.81
CA GLY A 49 -8.36 5.37 -15.20
C GLY A 49 -9.32 5.07 -14.05
N HIS A 50 -8.98 4.03 -13.27
CA HIS A 50 -9.67 3.63 -12.02
C HIS A 50 -11.21 3.61 -12.06
N SER A 51 -11.78 3.49 -13.27
CA SER A 51 -13.21 3.65 -13.55
C SER A 51 -13.96 2.31 -13.69
N ARG A 52 -13.41 1.23 -13.14
CA ARG A 52 -13.97 -0.13 -13.30
C ARG A 52 -15.42 -0.26 -12.84
N THR A 53 -15.76 0.37 -11.73
CA THR A 53 -17.13 0.35 -11.20
C THR A 53 -18.10 0.99 -12.19
N VAL A 54 -17.71 2.11 -12.80
CA VAL A 54 -18.50 2.79 -13.84
C VAL A 54 -18.56 1.91 -15.08
N ALA A 55 -17.45 1.37 -15.56
CA ALA A 55 -17.39 0.51 -16.74
C ALA A 55 -18.23 -0.77 -16.64
N ARG A 56 -18.49 -1.27 -15.43
CA ARG A 56 -19.40 -2.41 -15.21
C ARG A 56 -20.86 -2.07 -15.39
N ILE A 57 -21.25 -0.83 -15.11
CA ILE A 57 -22.63 -0.32 -15.23
C ILE A 57 -22.84 0.28 -16.61
N HIS A 58 -21.81 0.95 -17.12
CA HIS A 58 -21.76 1.67 -18.37
C HIS A 58 -20.59 1.17 -19.23
N PRO A 59 -20.65 -0.07 -19.76
CA PRO A 59 -19.55 -0.62 -20.57
C PRO A 59 -19.31 0.19 -21.86
N GLU A 60 -20.28 0.98 -22.29
CA GLU A 60 -20.19 1.88 -23.42
C GLU A 60 -19.17 3.00 -23.25
N ILE A 61 -18.72 3.29 -22.03
CA ILE A 61 -17.66 4.29 -21.81
C ILE A 61 -16.30 3.84 -22.37
N LEU A 62 -16.11 2.53 -22.52
CA LEU A 62 -14.84 1.93 -22.92
C LEU A 62 -14.64 1.97 -24.44
N CYS A 63 -13.39 1.80 -24.86
CA CYS A 63 -13.08 1.52 -26.26
C CYS A 63 -13.74 0.21 -26.73
N ARG A 64 -14.21 0.13 -27.97
CA ARG A 64 -14.90 -1.04 -28.53
C ARG A 64 -14.12 -2.35 -28.44
N TYR A 65 -12.82 -2.26 -28.32
CA TYR A 65 -11.89 -3.40 -28.26
C TYR A 65 -11.30 -3.61 -26.88
N THR A 66 -11.88 -3.00 -25.84
CA THR A 66 -11.46 -3.29 -24.47
C THR A 66 -11.87 -4.73 -24.17
N PRO A 67 -10.92 -5.62 -23.93
CA PRO A 67 -11.25 -6.96 -23.54
C PRO A 67 -11.87 -6.96 -22.15
N ASP A 68 -12.63 -8.01 -21.90
CA ASP A 68 -13.41 -8.30 -20.70
C ASP A 68 -12.94 -7.62 -19.41
N THR A 69 -13.87 -6.92 -18.79
CA THR A 69 -13.75 -6.26 -17.49
C THR A 69 -13.89 -7.24 -16.31
N THR A 70 -13.64 -8.54 -16.51
CA THR A 70 -13.71 -9.52 -15.43
C THR A 70 -12.90 -9.08 -14.22
N PRO A 71 -13.40 -9.37 -12.99
CA PRO A 71 -12.72 -8.99 -11.78
C PRO A 71 -11.29 -9.56 -11.77
N THR A 72 -10.31 -8.71 -11.88
CA THR A 72 -8.90 -9.11 -11.89
C THR A 72 -8.28 -9.02 -10.50
N GLY A 73 -9.03 -8.98 -9.42
CA GLY A 73 -8.49 -8.95 -8.07
C GLY A 73 -7.18 -8.14 -7.96
N GLY A 74 -7.18 -6.87 -8.29
CA GLY A 74 -5.97 -6.04 -8.33
C GLY A 74 -6.12 -4.83 -9.22
N TYR A 75 -5.01 -4.28 -9.58
CA TYR A 75 -4.82 -3.11 -10.39
C TYR A 75 -5.80 -2.98 -11.56
N ASP A 76 -6.51 -1.87 -11.62
CA ASP A 76 -7.39 -1.58 -12.73
C ASP A 76 -6.62 -0.99 -13.90
N THR A 77 -6.20 -1.83 -14.82
CA THR A 77 -5.47 -1.42 -16.02
C THR A 77 -6.34 -1.39 -17.28
N ARG A 78 -7.67 -1.53 -17.16
CA ARG A 78 -8.50 -1.76 -18.36
C ARG A 78 -9.81 -0.97 -18.41
N SER A 79 -10.02 -0.05 -17.49
CA SER A 79 -11.25 0.74 -17.42
C SER A 79 -11.11 2.17 -17.90
N ALA A 80 -10.02 2.52 -18.57
CA ALA A 80 -9.84 3.87 -19.09
C ALA A 80 -10.93 4.23 -20.11
N TRP A 81 -11.58 5.36 -19.90
CA TRP A 81 -12.63 5.88 -20.78
C TRP A 81 -12.14 6.08 -22.21
N CYS A 82 -12.99 5.77 -23.19
CA CYS A 82 -12.68 6.06 -24.57
C CYS A 82 -12.70 7.57 -24.82
N VAL A 83 -11.54 8.15 -25.12
CA VAL A 83 -11.36 9.59 -25.28
C VAL A 83 -12.04 10.16 -26.52
N ALA A 84 -12.20 9.35 -27.57
CA ALA A 84 -12.80 9.79 -28.83
C ALA A 84 -14.31 9.77 -28.83
N ARG A 85 -14.97 9.32 -27.76
CA ARG A 85 -16.42 9.19 -27.71
C ARG A 85 -17.05 10.40 -27.04
N GLU A 86 -17.77 11.20 -27.80
CA GLU A 86 -18.39 12.45 -27.31
C GLU A 86 -19.50 12.19 -26.28
N GLU A 87 -20.19 11.05 -26.36
CA GLU A 87 -21.21 10.65 -25.39
C GLU A 87 -20.62 10.49 -23.99
N ASN A 88 -19.35 10.12 -23.89
CA ASN A 88 -18.63 10.04 -22.61
C ASN A 88 -18.54 11.41 -21.95
N TYR A 89 -18.28 12.44 -22.72
CA TYR A 89 -18.20 13.81 -22.16
C TYR A 89 -19.57 14.34 -21.75
N ALA A 90 -20.65 13.96 -22.45
CA ALA A 90 -22.00 14.30 -22.01
C ALA A 90 -22.32 13.67 -20.63
N LEU A 91 -21.99 12.38 -20.44
CA LEU A 91 -22.14 11.72 -19.14
C LEU A 91 -21.26 12.36 -18.06
N LEU A 92 -20.03 12.74 -18.40
CA LEU A 92 -19.11 13.40 -17.46
C LEU A 92 -19.60 14.81 -17.10
N GLU A 93 -20.22 15.55 -18.04
CA GLU A 93 -20.87 16.83 -17.75
C GLU A 93 -21.97 16.67 -16.68
N ASP A 94 -22.83 15.65 -16.82
CA ASP A 94 -23.91 15.38 -15.86
C ASP A 94 -23.34 15.01 -14.47
N ILE A 95 -22.30 14.18 -14.42
CA ILE A 95 -21.61 13.80 -13.18
C ILE A 95 -20.98 15.03 -12.50
N LEU A 96 -20.24 15.82 -13.26
CA LEU A 96 -19.58 17.01 -12.73
C LEU A 96 -20.60 18.08 -12.28
N ASP A 97 -21.74 18.20 -12.96
CA ASP A 97 -22.83 19.05 -12.54
C ASP A 97 -23.38 18.67 -11.16
N GLU A 98 -23.58 17.38 -10.93
CA GLU A 98 -24.05 16.89 -9.64
C GLU A 98 -23.01 17.12 -8.53
N ILE A 99 -21.77 16.78 -8.78
CA ILE A 99 -20.66 16.93 -7.83
C ILE A 99 -20.42 18.40 -7.49
N CYS A 100 -20.36 19.28 -8.49
CA CYS A 100 -20.13 20.72 -8.26
C CYS A 100 -21.26 21.38 -7.46
N ARG A 101 -22.50 20.90 -7.59
CA ARG A 101 -23.64 21.38 -6.76
C ARG A 101 -23.63 20.81 -5.35
N LEU A 102 -23.10 19.59 -5.20
CA LEU A 102 -23.11 18.89 -3.92
C LEU A 102 -21.97 19.38 -2.99
N PHE A 103 -20.78 19.58 -3.56
CA PHE A 103 -19.59 19.95 -2.81
C PHE A 103 -19.30 21.45 -2.91
N PRO A 104 -19.20 22.15 -1.76
CA PRO A 104 -18.88 23.59 -1.74
C PRO A 104 -17.42 23.88 -2.10
N SER A 105 -16.53 22.88 -2.01
CA SER A 105 -15.11 23.04 -2.29
C SER A 105 -14.86 23.73 -3.63
N GLU A 106 -13.87 24.62 -3.65
CA GLU A 106 -13.36 25.23 -4.89
C GLU A 106 -12.65 24.17 -5.75
N LEU A 107 -11.93 23.23 -5.11
CA LEU A 107 -11.21 22.18 -5.79
C LEU A 107 -12.11 20.95 -6.02
N ILE A 108 -12.02 20.39 -7.22
CA ILE A 108 -12.54 19.06 -7.55
C ILE A 108 -11.37 18.25 -8.12
N HIS A 109 -11.02 17.15 -7.47
CA HIS A 109 -9.96 16.28 -7.95
C HIS A 109 -10.47 15.34 -9.02
N ILE A 110 -9.79 15.29 -10.17
CA ILE A 110 -10.18 14.52 -11.34
C ILE A 110 -9.20 13.39 -11.68
N GLY A 111 -8.32 13.02 -10.77
CA GLY A 111 -7.42 11.89 -10.88
C GLY A 111 -6.29 12.10 -11.87
N GLY A 112 -6.09 11.13 -12.75
CA GLY A 112 -5.14 11.16 -13.86
C GLY A 112 -3.94 10.24 -13.69
N ASP A 113 -3.89 9.46 -12.61
CA ASP A 113 -2.84 8.51 -12.29
C ASP A 113 -3.03 7.15 -12.98
N GLU A 114 -1.91 6.43 -13.12
CA GLU A 114 -1.84 5.01 -13.45
C GLU A 114 -2.66 4.56 -14.69
N VAL A 115 -2.88 5.45 -15.65
CA VAL A 115 -3.74 5.20 -16.80
C VAL A 115 -3.11 4.20 -17.76
N ASP A 116 -3.74 3.04 -17.95
CA ASP A 116 -3.38 2.12 -19.04
C ASP A 116 -3.93 2.65 -20.37
N ARG A 117 -3.04 3.19 -21.19
CA ARG A 117 -3.34 3.78 -22.49
C ARG A 117 -3.32 2.77 -23.65
N SER A 118 -3.04 1.50 -23.38
CA SER A 118 -2.90 0.45 -24.41
C SER A 118 -4.17 0.24 -25.24
N GLN A 119 -5.34 0.49 -24.64
CA GLN A 119 -6.62 0.36 -25.32
C GLN A 119 -6.83 1.47 -26.36
N TRP A 120 -6.32 2.67 -26.10
CA TRP A 120 -6.40 3.79 -27.04
C TRP A 120 -5.53 3.56 -28.28
N GLU A 121 -4.39 2.88 -28.12
CA GLU A 121 -3.49 2.52 -29.23
C GLU A 121 -4.17 1.57 -30.22
N ARG A 122 -5.09 0.74 -29.76
CA ARG A 122 -5.84 -0.23 -30.56
C ARG A 122 -7.16 0.34 -31.08
N CYS A 123 -7.73 1.34 -30.44
CA CYS A 123 -9.01 1.91 -30.77
C CYS A 123 -8.93 2.74 -32.04
N PRO A 124 -9.72 2.41 -33.12
CA PRO A 124 -9.72 3.16 -34.35
C PRO A 124 -10.15 4.62 -34.17
N ASP A 125 -11.14 4.85 -33.28
CA ASP A 125 -11.71 6.18 -33.03
C ASP A 125 -10.67 7.06 -32.29
N CYS A 126 -10.03 6.54 -31.26
CA CYS A 126 -8.94 7.26 -30.57
C CYS A 126 -7.76 7.55 -31.50
N ARG A 127 -7.38 6.60 -32.33
CA ARG A 127 -6.33 6.81 -33.35
C ARG A 127 -6.74 7.84 -34.41
N ALA A 128 -8.02 7.89 -34.82
CA ALA A 128 -8.53 8.88 -35.72
C ALA A 128 -8.48 10.28 -35.10
N LEU A 129 -8.92 10.43 -33.85
CA LEU A 129 -8.85 11.69 -33.11
C LEU A 129 -7.39 12.15 -32.93
N MET A 130 -6.48 11.22 -32.63
CA MET A 130 -5.05 11.56 -32.52
C MET A 130 -4.47 12.10 -33.81
N ARG A 131 -4.84 11.51 -34.96
CA ARG A 131 -4.41 12.01 -36.30
C ARG A 131 -5.00 13.37 -36.61
N GLU A 132 -6.30 13.54 -36.39
CA GLU A 132 -7.03 14.80 -36.64
C GLU A 132 -6.41 15.95 -35.83
N ARG A 133 -6.15 15.70 -34.55
CA ARG A 133 -5.59 16.69 -33.61
C ARG A 133 -4.06 16.75 -33.61
N ARG A 134 -3.41 15.98 -34.48
CA ARG A 134 -1.92 15.89 -34.57
C ARG A 134 -1.26 15.54 -33.24
N MET A 135 -1.86 14.65 -32.48
CA MET A 135 -1.31 14.15 -31.21
C MET A 135 -0.27 13.05 -31.47
N GLY A 136 0.96 13.26 -31.05
CA GLY A 136 2.07 12.34 -31.32
C GLY A 136 2.10 11.09 -30.43
N SER A 137 1.27 11.05 -29.36
CA SER A 137 1.26 9.95 -28.41
C SER A 137 -0.07 9.82 -27.69
N THR A 138 -0.32 8.66 -27.08
CA THR A 138 -1.48 8.44 -26.19
C THR A 138 -1.40 9.25 -24.88
N ALA A 139 -0.22 9.71 -24.49
CA ALA A 139 -0.08 10.68 -23.39
C ALA A 139 -0.77 12.00 -23.76
N ARG A 140 -0.57 12.52 -24.99
CA ARG A 140 -1.27 13.71 -25.48
C ARG A 140 -2.77 13.52 -25.60
N LEU A 141 -3.22 12.29 -25.84
CA LEU A 141 -4.64 11.98 -25.82
C LEU A 141 -5.21 12.04 -24.40
N GLN A 142 -4.45 11.61 -23.40
CA GLN A 142 -4.81 11.79 -21.99
C GLN A 142 -4.88 13.27 -21.62
N ASP A 143 -3.88 14.07 -22.00
CA ASP A 143 -3.88 15.51 -21.78
C ASP A 143 -5.13 16.17 -22.38
N TYR A 144 -5.50 15.80 -23.60
CA TYR A 144 -6.72 16.30 -24.24
C TYR A 144 -7.97 15.98 -23.42
N PHE A 145 -8.09 14.74 -22.93
CA PHE A 145 -9.21 14.31 -22.10
C PHE A 145 -9.27 15.13 -20.81
N THR A 146 -8.15 15.19 -20.09
CA THR A 146 -8.08 15.85 -18.77
C THR A 146 -8.29 17.37 -18.89
N ASN A 147 -7.74 18.01 -19.95
CA ASN A 147 -8.00 19.43 -20.19
C ASN A 147 -9.48 19.72 -20.49
N ARG A 148 -10.17 18.86 -21.22
CA ARG A 148 -11.63 19.01 -21.43
C ARG A 148 -12.40 18.96 -20.09
N LEU A 149 -12.02 18.05 -19.18
CA LEU A 149 -12.63 17.99 -17.84
C LEU A 149 -12.32 19.26 -17.04
N ALA A 150 -11.10 19.75 -17.10
CA ALA A 150 -10.71 21.00 -16.45
C ALA A 150 -11.56 22.18 -16.95
N GLU A 151 -11.76 22.29 -18.27
CA GLU A 151 -12.64 23.30 -18.86
C GLU A 151 -14.09 23.17 -18.38
N MET A 152 -14.60 21.93 -18.23
CA MET A 152 -15.94 21.69 -17.66
C MET A 152 -16.05 22.21 -16.23
N LEU A 153 -15.02 21.98 -15.40
CA LEU A 153 -14.98 22.48 -14.02
C LEU A 153 -14.89 24.02 -13.97
N VAL A 154 -14.02 24.61 -14.77
CA VAL A 154 -13.85 26.07 -14.83
C VAL A 154 -15.17 26.77 -15.22
N ARG A 155 -15.91 26.23 -16.20
CA ARG A 155 -17.24 26.75 -16.55
C ARG A 155 -18.24 26.70 -15.38
N ARG A 156 -18.01 25.85 -14.38
CA ARG A 156 -18.81 25.72 -13.15
C ARG A 156 -18.26 26.50 -11.96
N GLY A 157 -17.22 27.32 -12.20
CA GLY A 157 -16.55 28.10 -11.15
C GLY A 157 -15.72 27.26 -10.19
N LYS A 158 -15.28 26.08 -10.63
CA LYS A 158 -14.41 25.18 -9.87
C LYS A 158 -13.01 25.14 -10.47
N ARG A 159 -12.02 24.76 -9.66
CA ARG A 159 -10.65 24.53 -10.10
C ARG A 159 -10.34 23.04 -10.07
N PRO A 160 -9.67 22.50 -11.10
CA PRO A 160 -9.25 21.11 -11.10
C PRO A 160 -8.13 20.84 -10.10
N ALA A 161 -8.15 19.67 -9.49
CA ALA A 161 -6.99 19.08 -8.83
C ALA A 161 -6.66 17.75 -9.53
N VAL A 162 -5.38 17.40 -9.62
CA VAL A 162 -4.91 16.25 -10.39
C VAL A 162 -3.71 15.58 -9.72
N TRP A 163 -3.50 14.30 -10.01
CA TRP A 163 -2.27 13.61 -9.66
C TRP A 163 -1.08 14.09 -10.52
N ASN A 164 0.12 13.96 -10.01
CA ASN A 164 1.34 14.53 -10.62
C ASN A 164 1.65 14.01 -12.03
N GLU A 165 1.18 12.84 -12.44
CA GLU A 165 1.39 12.31 -13.78
C GLU A 165 0.73 13.18 -14.85
N THR A 166 -0.40 13.79 -14.53
CA THR A 166 -1.13 14.67 -15.46
C THR A 166 -0.32 15.90 -15.87
N VAL A 167 0.59 16.36 -15.04
CA VAL A 167 1.39 17.56 -15.31
C VAL A 167 2.84 17.27 -15.70
N ALA A 168 3.20 16.02 -15.87
CA ALA A 168 4.59 15.59 -16.07
C ALA A 168 5.31 16.29 -17.22
N ASP A 169 4.63 16.61 -18.32
CA ASP A 169 5.17 17.30 -19.48
C ASP A 169 4.80 18.79 -19.58
N GLY A 170 4.13 19.33 -18.57
CA GLY A 170 3.85 20.76 -18.43
C GLY A 170 2.78 21.33 -19.36
N THR A 171 1.95 20.48 -19.96
CA THR A 171 0.90 20.91 -20.92
C THR A 171 -0.46 21.16 -20.31
N PHE A 172 -0.67 20.76 -19.06
CA PHE A 172 -1.93 20.97 -18.36
C PHE A 172 -2.08 22.43 -17.90
N THR A 173 -3.33 22.86 -17.68
CA THR A 173 -3.62 24.23 -17.19
C THR A 173 -2.86 24.55 -15.91
N ARG A 174 -2.40 25.79 -15.78
CA ARG A 174 -1.70 26.25 -14.55
C ARG A 174 -2.67 26.58 -13.42
N ASP A 175 -3.92 26.80 -13.72
CA ASP A 175 -4.97 27.02 -12.71
C ASP A 175 -5.51 25.68 -12.20
N CYS A 176 -4.65 24.94 -11.53
CA CYS A 176 -4.97 23.66 -10.90
C CYS A 176 -4.16 23.47 -9.62
N ALA A 177 -4.55 22.49 -8.79
CA ALA A 177 -3.73 21.96 -7.72
C ALA A 177 -3.16 20.59 -8.13
N VAL A 178 -1.87 20.33 -7.84
CA VAL A 178 -1.22 19.06 -8.17
C VAL A 178 -0.91 18.31 -6.88
N TYR A 179 -1.34 17.07 -6.82
CA TYR A 179 -1.10 16.16 -5.72
C TYR A 179 0.05 15.22 -6.07
N GLY A 180 1.19 15.40 -5.41
CA GLY A 180 2.42 14.68 -5.72
C GLY A 180 2.58 13.44 -4.84
N TRP A 181 2.27 12.26 -5.36
CA TRP A 181 2.28 11.01 -4.61
C TRP A 181 3.43 10.05 -4.94
N GLU A 182 3.86 10.00 -6.21
CA GLU A 182 4.82 8.99 -6.66
C GLU A 182 6.18 9.08 -5.96
N SER A 183 6.68 10.32 -5.79
CA SER A 183 7.98 10.55 -5.19
C SER A 183 8.19 12.03 -4.83
N VAL A 184 9.16 12.29 -3.96
CA VAL A 184 9.66 13.66 -3.71
C VAL A 184 10.09 14.35 -5.00
N LYS A 185 10.69 13.60 -5.93
CA LYS A 185 11.11 14.12 -7.23
C LYS A 185 9.91 14.61 -8.05
N ALA A 186 8.82 13.84 -8.09
CA ALA A 186 7.60 14.21 -8.81
C ALA A 186 6.96 15.48 -8.21
N CYS A 187 6.89 15.58 -6.87
CA CYS A 187 6.44 16.80 -6.19
C CYS A 187 7.29 18.03 -6.61
N ARG A 188 8.61 17.89 -6.59
CA ARG A 188 9.52 18.95 -6.98
C ARG A 188 9.36 19.35 -8.44
N GLN A 189 9.17 18.39 -9.33
CA GLN A 189 8.96 18.66 -10.77
C GLN A 189 7.69 19.47 -10.99
N ALA A 190 6.59 19.15 -10.30
CA ALA A 190 5.36 19.93 -10.37
C ALA A 190 5.57 21.37 -9.86
N ALA A 191 6.18 21.53 -8.68
CA ALA A 191 6.47 22.83 -8.10
C ALA A 191 7.46 23.66 -8.97
N ALA A 192 8.49 23.03 -9.52
CA ALA A 192 9.45 23.69 -10.42
C ALA A 192 8.81 24.20 -11.72
N GLN A 193 7.74 23.56 -12.16
CA GLN A 193 6.92 24.01 -13.29
C GLN A 193 5.92 25.12 -12.91
N GLY A 194 5.90 25.54 -11.62
CA GLY A 194 5.01 26.58 -11.12
C GLY A 194 3.59 26.13 -10.79
N TYR A 195 3.33 24.83 -10.65
CA TYR A 195 2.04 24.33 -10.19
C TYR A 195 1.88 24.44 -8.68
N PRO A 196 0.74 24.94 -8.18
CA PRO A 196 0.36 24.78 -6.78
C PRO A 196 0.37 23.28 -6.40
N THR A 197 1.24 22.88 -5.47
CA THR A 197 1.55 21.46 -5.23
C THR A 197 1.25 21.06 -3.79
N VAL A 198 0.46 20.01 -3.61
CA VAL A 198 0.31 19.27 -2.35
C VAL A 198 1.37 18.17 -2.34
N VAL A 199 2.21 18.14 -1.30
CA VAL A 199 3.34 17.20 -1.18
C VAL A 199 2.90 16.01 -0.35
N MET A 200 2.76 14.85 -0.99
CA MET A 200 2.31 13.63 -0.35
C MET A 200 3.01 12.34 -0.85
N PRO A 201 4.34 12.36 -1.05
CA PRO A 201 5.03 11.17 -1.58
C PRO A 201 4.79 9.95 -0.69
N GLY A 202 4.40 8.83 -1.31
CA GLY A 202 3.99 7.61 -0.62
C GLY A 202 5.02 7.07 0.35
N GLN A 203 6.31 7.33 0.10
CA GLN A 203 7.42 6.94 0.97
C GLN A 203 7.39 7.60 2.36
N TYR A 204 6.59 8.66 2.54
CA TYR A 204 6.49 9.45 3.77
C TYR A 204 5.07 9.57 4.31
N PHE A 205 4.06 9.59 3.43
CA PHE A 205 2.72 10.02 3.78
C PHE A 205 1.60 9.04 3.40
N TYR A 206 1.92 7.87 2.86
CA TYR A 206 0.91 6.81 2.68
C TYR A 206 0.79 6.00 3.97
N PHE A 207 -0.28 6.26 4.71
CA PHE A 207 -0.50 5.65 6.03
C PHE A 207 -1.13 4.26 5.98
N ASP A 208 -1.38 3.74 4.82
CA ASP A 208 -1.63 2.33 4.53
C ASP A 208 -0.32 1.50 4.47
N MET A 209 0.86 2.15 4.42
CA MET A 209 2.16 1.47 4.55
C MET A 209 2.35 0.94 5.98
N ARG A 210 2.94 -0.27 6.10
CA ARG A 210 3.25 -0.87 7.39
C ARG A 210 4.25 -0.04 8.19
N GLN A 211 4.11 -0.09 9.51
CA GLN A 211 4.92 0.71 10.42
C GLN A 211 6.21 0.02 10.87
N SER A 212 6.25 -1.32 10.76
CA SER A 212 7.46 -2.14 10.91
C SER A 212 7.38 -3.36 9.99
N ALA A 213 8.49 -4.10 9.89
CA ALA A 213 8.56 -5.29 9.04
C ALA A 213 7.60 -6.41 9.48
N GLU A 214 7.23 -6.45 10.77
CA GLU A 214 6.41 -7.48 11.37
C GLU A 214 4.92 -7.10 11.46
N GLU A 215 4.58 -5.85 11.11
CA GLU A 215 3.20 -5.35 11.16
C GLU A 215 2.51 -5.49 9.80
N GLU A 216 1.19 -5.51 9.83
CA GLU A 216 0.36 -5.47 8.64
C GLU A 216 0.44 -4.10 7.95
N GLY A 217 0.13 -4.06 6.68
CA GLY A 217 0.19 -2.86 5.86
C GLY A 217 0.88 -3.12 4.52
N HIS A 218 0.72 -2.20 3.59
CA HIS A 218 1.50 -2.20 2.36
C HIS A 218 2.98 -1.91 2.64
N ASN A 219 3.85 -2.25 1.70
CA ASN A 219 5.30 -2.03 1.81
C ASN A 219 5.97 -1.58 0.51
N TRP A 220 5.16 -1.32 -0.52
CA TRP A 220 5.68 -1.00 -1.85
C TRP A 220 6.40 0.35 -1.89
N ALA A 221 5.92 1.36 -1.13
CA ALA A 221 6.55 2.67 -1.07
C ALA A 221 7.65 2.72 0.00
N ALA A 222 7.35 2.26 1.22
CA ALA A 222 8.28 2.25 2.35
C ALA A 222 7.70 1.47 3.55
N ILE A 223 8.52 1.28 4.57
CA ILE A 223 8.11 0.86 5.92
C ILE A 223 8.50 1.99 6.85
N PHE A 224 7.54 2.57 7.59
CA PHE A 224 7.84 3.71 8.44
C PHE A 224 6.80 3.93 9.55
N ASP A 225 7.29 4.39 10.69
CA ASP A 225 6.49 4.86 11.81
C ASP A 225 6.29 6.39 11.78
N ALA A 226 5.76 6.94 12.87
CA ALA A 226 5.48 8.38 13.03
C ALA A 226 6.73 9.27 12.95
N GLY A 227 7.92 8.74 13.17
CA GLY A 227 9.16 9.52 13.10
C GLY A 227 9.50 10.00 11.69
N LYS A 228 9.13 9.23 10.67
CA LYS A 228 9.49 9.55 9.29
C LYS A 228 8.72 10.76 8.74
N PRO A 229 7.36 10.83 8.79
CA PRO A 229 6.65 12.04 8.41
C PRO A 229 7.00 13.25 9.30
N TYR A 230 7.24 13.06 10.60
CA TYR A 230 7.72 14.11 11.48
C TYR A 230 9.01 14.75 11.02
N GLY A 231 9.98 13.92 10.59
CA GLY A 231 11.30 14.37 10.13
C GLY A 231 11.34 14.95 8.72
N PHE A 232 10.22 14.99 8.01
CA PHE A 232 10.19 15.52 6.65
C PHE A 232 10.50 17.03 6.63
N ASP A 233 11.31 17.46 5.66
CA ASP A 233 11.76 18.84 5.52
C ASP A 233 12.00 19.12 4.03
N LEU A 234 11.27 20.08 3.48
CA LEU A 234 11.35 20.42 2.05
C LEU A 234 12.78 20.76 1.61
N SER A 235 13.51 21.54 2.42
CA SER A 235 14.88 21.94 2.07
C SER A 235 15.82 20.73 2.05
N LYS A 236 15.71 19.83 3.04
CA LYS A 236 16.50 18.59 3.09
C LYS A 236 16.14 17.61 1.97
N GLN A 237 14.92 17.71 1.45
CA GLN A 237 14.47 16.96 0.27
C GLN A 237 14.87 17.63 -1.05
N GLY A 238 15.60 18.75 -0.98
CA GLY A 238 16.16 19.43 -2.13
C GLY A 238 15.22 20.41 -2.84
N PHE A 239 14.10 20.78 -2.23
CA PHE A 239 13.26 21.85 -2.77
C PHE A 239 13.99 23.19 -2.65
N THR A 240 14.10 23.90 -3.76
CA THR A 240 14.58 25.29 -3.78
C THR A 240 13.56 26.24 -3.14
N PRO A 241 13.96 27.44 -2.69
CA PRO A 241 12.99 28.43 -2.19
C PRO A 241 11.87 28.76 -3.20
N ALA A 242 12.18 28.78 -4.49
CA ALA A 242 11.19 29.00 -5.55
C ALA A 242 10.19 27.83 -5.63
N GLU A 243 10.64 26.58 -5.60
CA GLU A 243 9.76 25.40 -5.56
C GLU A 243 8.90 25.40 -4.29
N GLN A 244 9.48 25.75 -3.13
CA GLN A 244 8.75 25.82 -1.85
C GLN A 244 7.61 26.85 -1.89
N SER A 245 7.74 27.95 -2.63
CA SER A 245 6.68 28.96 -2.74
C SER A 245 5.42 28.45 -3.47
N HIS A 246 5.53 27.34 -4.19
CA HIS A 246 4.41 26.68 -4.84
C HIS A 246 3.81 25.53 -4.03
N VAL A 247 4.40 25.19 -2.86
CA VAL A 247 3.85 24.13 -2.00
C VAL A 247 2.65 24.66 -1.23
N LEU A 248 1.49 24.06 -1.47
CA LEU A 248 0.25 24.38 -0.75
C LEU A 248 0.22 23.79 0.66
N GLY A 249 0.87 22.64 0.85
CA GLY A 249 0.90 21.91 2.10
C GLY A 249 1.23 20.44 1.89
N PHE A 250 0.83 19.64 2.89
CA PHE A 250 1.10 18.20 2.91
C PHE A 250 -0.21 17.43 3.09
N GLU A 251 -0.26 16.23 2.55
CA GLU A 251 -1.39 15.33 2.73
C GLU A 251 -0.92 13.92 3.10
N GLY A 252 -1.73 13.21 3.88
CA GLY A 252 -1.54 11.80 4.19
C GLY A 252 -2.63 10.98 3.53
N ALA A 253 -2.26 9.99 2.72
CA ALA A 253 -3.20 9.08 2.09
C ALA A 253 -3.41 7.81 2.93
N PHE A 254 -4.62 7.28 2.89
CA PHE A 254 -4.96 5.98 3.46
C PHE A 254 -5.90 5.23 2.51
N TRP A 255 -5.33 4.32 1.73
CA TRP A 255 -6.07 3.55 0.73
C TRP A 255 -6.79 2.35 1.36
N SER A 256 -7.94 2.02 0.78
CA SER A 256 -8.93 1.15 1.44
C SER A 256 -8.67 -0.36 1.29
N GLU A 257 -7.75 -0.78 0.47
CA GLU A 257 -7.56 -2.20 0.10
C GLU A 257 -7.33 -3.11 1.29
N LEU A 258 -6.71 -2.60 2.35
CA LEU A 258 -6.34 -3.40 3.51
C LEU A 258 -7.43 -3.49 4.56
N TYR A 259 -8.13 -2.43 4.85
CA TYR A 259 -9.04 -2.41 5.98
C TYR A 259 -10.35 -3.17 5.74
N VAL A 260 -10.73 -3.40 4.50
CA VAL A 260 -11.91 -4.23 4.19
C VAL A 260 -11.80 -5.68 4.66
N SER A 261 -10.57 -6.17 4.89
CA SER A 261 -10.34 -7.50 5.46
C SER A 261 -10.43 -7.55 6.98
N HIS A 262 -10.59 -6.41 7.65
CA HIS A 262 -10.62 -6.28 9.11
C HIS A 262 -12.03 -6.09 9.69
N GLU A 263 -13.07 -6.34 8.93
CA GLU A 263 -14.42 -6.30 9.48
C GLU A 263 -14.64 -7.41 10.53
N PRO A 264 -15.29 -7.10 11.69
CA PRO A 264 -15.91 -5.81 12.05
C PRO A 264 -14.97 -4.78 12.69
N GLU A 265 -13.70 -5.08 12.92
CA GLU A 265 -12.74 -4.21 13.63
C GLU A 265 -12.08 -3.17 12.70
N THR A 266 -12.70 -2.83 11.59
CA THR A 266 -12.16 -1.91 10.57
C THR A 266 -11.72 -0.57 11.17
N THR A 267 -12.53 0.02 12.06
CA THR A 267 -12.22 1.32 12.69
C THR A 267 -10.96 1.23 13.55
N ASP A 268 -10.81 0.17 14.35
CA ASP A 268 -9.63 -0.05 15.19
C ASP A 268 -8.36 -0.20 14.35
N TYR A 269 -8.47 -0.86 13.20
CA TYR A 269 -7.36 -1.00 12.27
C TYR A 269 -6.97 0.35 11.66
N ILE A 270 -7.94 1.13 11.18
CA ILE A 270 -7.71 2.47 10.62
C ILE A 270 -7.06 3.38 11.66
N ASP A 271 -7.60 3.43 12.86
CA ASP A 271 -7.08 4.23 13.96
C ASP A 271 -5.61 3.87 14.29
N PHE A 272 -5.34 2.57 14.41
CA PHE A 272 -3.99 2.07 14.67
C PHE A 272 -2.99 2.42 13.55
N MET A 273 -3.44 2.41 12.31
CA MET A 273 -2.62 2.77 11.17
C MET A 273 -2.40 4.27 11.05
N LEU A 274 -3.40 5.08 11.39
CA LEU A 274 -3.32 6.54 11.30
C LEU A 274 -2.57 7.17 12.48
N PHE A 275 -2.94 6.80 13.73
CA PHE A 275 -2.37 7.43 14.92
C PHE A 275 -1.15 6.67 15.45
N PRO A 276 -0.02 7.36 15.77
CA PRO A 276 0.16 8.83 15.78
C PRO A 276 0.76 9.42 14.50
N ARG A 277 0.82 8.71 13.35
CA ARG A 277 1.42 9.24 12.11
C ARG A 277 0.74 10.50 11.61
N ILE A 278 -0.60 10.56 11.71
CA ILE A 278 -1.35 11.78 11.35
C ILE A 278 -1.05 12.95 12.30
N CYS A 279 -0.71 12.67 13.57
CA CYS A 279 -0.25 13.72 14.49
C CYS A 279 1.10 14.30 14.05
N SER A 280 1.99 13.47 13.52
CA SER A 280 3.26 13.91 12.94
C SER A 280 3.07 14.76 11.69
N LEU A 281 2.11 14.40 10.84
CA LEU A 281 1.72 15.21 9.69
C LEU A 281 1.13 16.55 10.13
N ALA A 282 0.25 16.56 11.13
CA ALA A 282 -0.32 17.78 11.69
C ALA A 282 0.78 18.70 12.25
N GLU A 283 1.74 18.15 13.01
CA GLU A 283 2.89 18.92 13.50
C GLU A 283 3.71 19.50 12.35
N LEU A 284 3.93 18.73 11.28
CA LEU A 284 4.63 19.22 10.08
C LEU A 284 3.91 20.40 9.43
N CYS A 285 2.59 20.36 9.37
CA CYS A 285 1.77 21.42 8.74
C CYS A 285 1.68 22.69 9.60
N TRP A 286 1.59 22.56 10.93
CA TRP A 286 1.26 23.67 11.82
C TRP A 286 2.43 24.25 12.61
N HIS A 287 3.55 23.51 12.71
CA HIS A 287 4.71 23.95 13.49
C HIS A 287 5.82 24.48 12.61
N SER A 288 6.11 25.77 12.72
CA SER A 288 7.16 26.47 11.96
C SER A 288 8.54 26.52 12.67
N GLY A 289 8.60 26.08 13.93
CA GLY A 289 9.83 26.10 14.73
C GLY A 289 10.72 24.87 14.53
N PRO A 290 11.83 24.78 15.27
CA PRO A 290 12.69 23.61 15.27
C PRO A 290 11.90 22.35 15.70
N LYS A 291 12.05 21.27 14.93
CA LYS A 291 11.39 20.00 15.19
C LYS A 291 12.28 19.09 16.03
N GLU A 292 11.84 18.79 17.26
CA GLU A 292 12.53 17.95 18.22
C GLU A 292 11.71 16.68 18.49
N TRP A 293 12.10 15.57 17.89
CA TRP A 293 11.39 14.30 18.00
C TRP A 293 11.14 13.82 19.44
N PRO A 294 12.14 13.88 20.37
CA PRO A 294 11.89 13.49 21.76
C PRO A 294 10.82 14.37 22.44
N ALA A 295 10.84 15.67 22.18
CA ALA A 295 9.86 16.60 22.75
C ALA A 295 8.45 16.35 22.18
N PHE A 296 8.33 16.06 20.89
CA PHE A 296 7.07 15.70 20.28
C PHE A 296 6.53 14.38 20.87
N LYS A 297 7.35 13.34 20.96
CA LYS A 297 6.96 12.09 21.63
C LYS A 297 6.47 12.34 23.05
N LYS A 298 7.18 13.18 23.80
CA LYS A 298 6.78 13.53 25.16
C LYS A 298 5.39 14.16 25.20
N ARG A 299 5.06 15.09 24.29
CA ARG A 299 3.72 15.69 24.20
C ARG A 299 2.62 14.67 23.85
N LEU A 300 2.93 13.67 22.99
CA LEU A 300 1.99 12.59 22.71
C LEU A 300 1.64 11.83 24.01
N TYR A 301 2.64 11.49 24.83
CA TYR A 301 2.46 10.76 26.08
C TYR A 301 1.84 11.60 27.19
N ASP A 302 2.25 12.85 27.34
CA ASP A 302 1.81 13.70 28.45
C ASP A 302 0.33 14.14 28.35
N SER A 303 -0.24 14.18 27.13
CA SER A 303 -1.58 14.72 26.95
C SER A 303 -2.37 14.16 25.79
N HIS A 304 -1.71 13.91 24.63
CA HIS A 304 -2.48 13.62 23.42
C HIS A 304 -3.07 12.20 23.43
N PHE A 305 -2.35 11.22 23.95
CA PHE A 305 -2.86 9.87 24.11
C PHE A 305 -4.04 9.79 25.09
N ASP A 306 -4.04 10.59 26.15
CA ASP A 306 -5.20 10.68 27.05
C ASP A 306 -6.41 11.29 26.36
N ARG A 307 -6.18 12.25 25.46
CA ARG A 307 -7.24 12.83 24.63
C ARG A 307 -7.80 11.77 23.66
N LEU A 308 -6.95 10.97 23.01
CA LEU A 308 -7.40 9.87 22.14
C LEU A 308 -8.19 8.82 22.94
N ASN A 309 -7.74 8.46 24.15
CA ASN A 309 -8.45 7.56 25.06
C ASN A 309 -9.86 8.10 25.39
N ALA A 310 -9.97 9.39 25.74
CA ALA A 310 -11.25 10.03 26.04
C ALA A 310 -12.20 10.03 24.84
N MET A 311 -11.66 10.11 23.63
CA MET A 311 -12.40 10.06 22.37
C MET A 311 -12.69 8.62 21.90
N LYS A 312 -12.16 7.61 22.58
CA LYS A 312 -12.22 6.19 22.19
C LYS A 312 -11.58 5.91 20.82
N VAL A 313 -10.57 6.68 20.44
CA VAL A 313 -9.78 6.49 19.24
C VAL A 313 -8.62 5.56 19.55
N GLY A 314 -8.45 4.51 18.76
CA GLY A 314 -7.30 3.61 18.84
C GLY A 314 -6.00 4.30 18.38
N TYR A 315 -4.87 3.86 18.88
CA TYR A 315 -3.57 4.38 18.41
C TYR A 315 -2.44 3.37 18.64
N ARG A 316 -1.41 3.51 17.83
CA ARG A 316 -0.19 2.72 17.96
C ARG A 316 0.78 3.36 18.94
N LEU A 317 1.05 2.66 20.02
CA LEU A 317 2.15 3.00 20.93
C LEU A 317 3.50 2.70 20.28
N PHE A 318 4.55 3.36 20.74
CA PHE A 318 5.90 3.00 20.35
C PHE A 318 6.28 1.65 20.96
N PRO A 319 7.00 0.79 20.20
CA PRO A 319 7.33 -0.54 20.66
C PRO A 319 8.19 -0.49 21.93
N PRO A 320 7.95 -1.35 22.95
CA PRO A 320 8.80 -1.44 24.11
C PRO A 320 10.16 -2.05 23.74
N ALA A 321 11.18 -1.73 24.52
CA ALA A 321 12.48 -2.37 24.38
C ALA A 321 12.49 -3.69 25.16
N VAL A 322 12.83 -4.78 24.48
CA VAL A 322 12.94 -6.11 25.10
C VAL A 322 14.40 -6.56 25.09
N SER A 323 14.87 -7.03 26.24
CA SER A 323 16.22 -7.57 26.39
C SER A 323 16.19 -8.95 27.06
N TYR A 324 17.21 -9.74 26.76
CA TYR A 324 17.41 -11.05 27.38
C TYR A 324 18.85 -11.17 27.89
N ALA A 325 18.99 -11.46 29.18
CA ALA A 325 20.27 -11.72 29.84
C ALA A 325 20.04 -12.67 31.01
N ASP A 326 20.98 -13.57 31.24
CA ASP A 326 21.02 -14.50 32.39
C ASP A 326 19.70 -15.25 32.59
N GLY A 327 19.11 -15.77 31.51
CA GLY A 327 17.85 -16.51 31.58
C GLY A 327 16.61 -15.65 31.82
N ARG A 328 16.72 -14.32 31.73
CA ARG A 328 15.68 -13.37 32.08
C ARG A 328 15.35 -12.45 30.92
N LEU A 329 14.08 -12.40 30.53
CA LEU A 329 13.49 -11.41 29.63
C LEU A 329 13.05 -10.19 30.44
N THR A 330 13.47 -9.01 30.01
CA THR A 330 13.10 -7.73 30.62
C THR A 330 12.51 -6.82 29.58
N VAL A 331 11.38 -6.20 29.89
CA VAL A 331 10.69 -5.25 29.02
C VAL A 331 10.77 -3.86 29.64
N GLN A 332 11.28 -2.91 28.85
CA GLN A 332 11.29 -1.49 29.23
C GLN A 332 10.13 -0.79 28.50
N ALA A 333 9.20 -0.27 29.28
CA ALA A 333 8.04 0.48 28.82
C ALA A 333 7.83 1.71 29.73
N PRO A 334 7.12 2.76 29.24
CA PRO A 334 6.65 3.85 30.12
C PRO A 334 5.85 3.31 31.32
N ALA A 335 5.89 4.03 32.45
CA ALA A 335 5.30 3.54 33.70
C ALA A 335 3.75 3.43 33.66
N ASP A 336 3.11 4.16 32.75
CA ASP A 336 1.67 4.17 32.51
C ASP A 336 1.20 3.20 31.42
N GLU A 337 2.12 2.36 30.93
CA GLU A 337 1.81 1.28 29.99
C GLU A 337 1.80 -0.08 30.69
N GLU A 338 0.78 -0.86 30.41
CA GLU A 338 0.69 -2.25 30.85
C GLU A 338 1.40 -3.15 29.86
N VAL A 339 2.29 -4.03 30.35
CA VAL A 339 3.02 -4.98 29.53
C VAL A 339 2.24 -6.29 29.42
N PHE A 340 2.06 -6.76 28.20
CA PHE A 340 1.47 -8.06 27.89
C PHE A 340 2.48 -8.94 27.17
N CYS A 341 2.35 -10.23 27.39
CA CYS A 341 3.21 -11.26 26.84
C CYS A 341 2.38 -12.37 26.22
N VAL A 342 2.88 -12.96 25.17
CA VAL A 342 2.38 -14.20 24.58
C VAL A 342 3.52 -15.20 24.50
N GLU A 343 3.25 -16.45 24.88
CA GLU A 343 4.17 -17.58 24.70
C GLU A 343 3.70 -18.43 23.51
N GLU A 344 4.57 -18.61 22.53
CA GLU A 344 4.33 -19.48 21.39
C GLU A 344 4.67 -20.96 21.75
N PRO A 345 3.88 -21.97 21.31
CA PRO A 345 2.77 -21.85 20.37
C PRO A 345 1.39 -21.70 21.00
N SER A 346 1.26 -21.54 22.32
CA SER A 346 -0.05 -21.48 22.98
C SER A 346 -0.91 -20.33 22.46
N GLY A 347 -0.28 -19.20 22.11
CA GLY A 347 -0.97 -17.99 21.67
C GLY A 347 -1.77 -17.29 22.78
N GLU A 348 -1.75 -17.79 24.02
CA GLU A 348 -2.45 -17.18 25.14
C GLU A 348 -1.71 -15.92 25.59
N GLU A 349 -2.44 -14.81 25.66
CA GLU A 349 -1.92 -13.53 26.10
C GLU A 349 -2.13 -13.34 27.59
N PHE A 350 -1.09 -12.97 28.31
CA PHE A 350 -1.14 -12.66 29.73
C PHE A 350 -0.41 -11.35 30.08
N ARG A 351 -0.85 -10.70 31.15
CA ARG A 351 -0.22 -9.48 31.67
C ARG A 351 1.07 -9.83 32.40
N CYS A 352 2.16 -9.17 32.01
CA CYS A 352 3.46 -9.30 32.66
C CYS A 352 3.63 -8.23 33.75
N THR A 353 3.77 -8.64 34.99
CA THR A 353 4.02 -7.73 36.12
C THR A 353 5.49 -7.70 36.54
N GLY A 354 6.35 -8.41 35.85
CA GLY A 354 7.78 -8.49 36.11
C GLY A 354 8.53 -9.23 35.00
N PRO A 355 9.81 -9.52 35.19
CA PRO A 355 10.59 -10.23 34.17
C PRO A 355 10.11 -11.67 34.00
N VAL A 356 10.22 -12.18 32.76
CA VAL A 356 9.93 -13.58 32.43
C VAL A 356 11.23 -14.37 32.44
N TYR A 357 11.26 -15.45 33.22
CA TYR A 357 12.41 -16.35 33.28
C TYR A 357 12.21 -17.51 32.33
N THR A 358 13.16 -17.71 31.41
CA THR A 358 13.09 -18.76 30.40
C THR A 358 14.46 -19.11 29.84
N THR A 359 14.60 -20.33 29.32
CA THR A 359 15.75 -20.75 28.52
C THR A 359 15.45 -20.67 27.02
N SER A 360 14.21 -20.31 26.65
CA SER A 360 13.69 -20.23 25.26
C SER A 360 13.07 -18.87 24.98
N PRO A 361 13.88 -17.78 25.01
CA PRO A 361 13.38 -16.42 24.85
C PRO A 361 12.71 -16.15 23.51
N GLU A 362 13.01 -16.97 22.48
CA GLU A 362 12.41 -16.92 21.14
C GLU A 362 10.91 -17.25 21.14
N ARG A 363 10.42 -17.90 22.16
CA ARG A 363 9.00 -18.25 22.28
C ARG A 363 8.13 -17.08 22.74
N TYR A 364 8.75 -15.98 23.19
CA TYR A 364 8.02 -14.88 23.83
C TYR A 364 7.98 -13.65 22.94
N ARG A 365 6.77 -13.04 22.86
CA ARG A 365 6.56 -11.72 22.28
C ARG A 365 5.87 -10.84 23.31
N PHE A 366 6.16 -9.54 23.25
CA PHE A 366 5.66 -8.56 24.19
C PHE A 366 5.01 -7.40 23.45
N ARG A 367 4.00 -6.84 24.05
CA ARG A 367 3.42 -5.55 23.66
C ARG A 367 3.01 -4.76 24.87
N THR A 368 2.78 -3.47 24.67
CA THR A 368 2.22 -2.60 25.69
C THR A 368 0.82 -2.15 25.31
N ARG A 369 0.03 -1.80 26.33
CA ARG A 369 -1.29 -1.19 26.20
C ARG A 369 -1.41 0.02 27.13
N ARG A 370 -2.11 1.05 26.68
CA ARG A 370 -2.47 2.23 27.44
C ARG A 370 -3.85 2.72 26.97
N GLY A 371 -4.90 2.48 27.74
CA GLY A 371 -6.27 2.79 27.33
C GLY A 371 -6.63 2.12 26.00
N THR A 372 -6.96 2.88 24.97
CA THR A 372 -7.27 2.38 23.63
C THR A 372 -6.02 2.12 22.76
N GLY A 373 -4.84 2.54 23.24
CA GLY A 373 -3.58 2.37 22.54
C GLY A 373 -2.93 1.01 22.77
N ARG A 374 -2.25 0.52 21.73
CA ARG A 374 -1.43 -0.69 21.81
C ARG A 374 -0.16 -0.56 20.98
N SER A 375 0.94 -1.17 21.45
CA SER A 375 2.14 -1.30 20.64
C SER A 375 2.04 -2.52 19.71
N PRO A 376 2.89 -2.61 18.67
CA PRO A 376 3.07 -3.86 17.96
C PRO A 376 3.65 -4.92 18.90
N TRP A 377 3.49 -6.19 18.51
CA TRP A 377 4.21 -7.27 19.17
C TRP A 377 5.69 -7.18 18.84
N VAL A 378 6.51 -7.22 19.87
CA VAL A 378 7.97 -7.22 19.75
C VAL A 378 8.58 -8.43 20.47
N ALA A 379 9.72 -8.83 20.01
CA ALA A 379 10.47 -9.93 20.56
C ALA A 379 11.91 -9.51 20.85
N VAL A 380 12.71 -10.39 21.41
CA VAL A 380 14.14 -10.12 21.63
C VAL A 380 14.83 -10.02 20.26
N PRO A 381 15.37 -8.87 19.87
CA PRO A 381 15.87 -8.66 18.49
C PRO A 381 16.92 -9.68 18.05
N ALA A 382 17.76 -10.13 18.97
CA ALA A 382 18.81 -11.12 18.69
C ALA A 382 18.27 -12.48 18.23
N TYR A 383 17.04 -12.85 18.58
CA TYR A 383 16.41 -14.13 18.24
C TYR A 383 15.49 -14.07 17.02
N TYR A 384 15.19 -12.86 16.53
CA TYR A 384 14.36 -12.65 15.35
C TYR A 384 15.15 -12.09 14.17
N ARG A 385 16.46 -11.93 14.36
CA ARG A 385 17.33 -11.51 13.28
C ARG A 385 17.32 -12.60 12.20
N THR A 386 16.88 -12.23 11.00
CA THR A 386 17.07 -13.07 9.84
C THR A 386 18.55 -13.09 9.44
N ILE A 387 19.03 -14.25 9.06
CA ILE A 387 20.35 -14.39 8.43
C ILE A 387 20.17 -14.48 6.91
N THR A 388 21.21 -14.08 6.19
CA THR A 388 21.25 -14.07 4.72
C THR A 388 22.43 -14.92 4.22
N PRO A 389 22.36 -16.26 4.40
CA PRO A 389 23.43 -17.15 3.93
C PRO A 389 23.50 -17.11 2.40
N ALA A 390 24.69 -17.29 1.86
CA ALA A 390 24.87 -17.39 0.42
C ALA A 390 24.01 -18.51 -0.17
N VAL A 391 23.13 -18.17 -1.10
CA VAL A 391 22.15 -19.06 -1.71
C VAL A 391 22.14 -18.86 -3.20
N ARG A 392 22.03 -19.95 -3.97
CA ARG A 392 21.77 -19.97 -5.40
C ARG A 392 20.31 -20.35 -5.63
N PHE A 393 19.71 -19.73 -6.61
CA PHE A 393 18.33 -20.02 -7.01
C PHE A 393 18.27 -20.56 -8.44
N SER A 394 17.50 -21.62 -8.62
CA SER A 394 17.16 -22.15 -9.93
C SER A 394 15.69 -22.56 -9.99
N SER A 395 15.11 -22.60 -11.18
CA SER A 395 13.71 -22.97 -11.36
C SER A 395 13.42 -23.44 -12.78
N SER A 396 12.27 -24.07 -12.97
CA SER A 396 11.69 -24.36 -14.30
C SER A 396 11.15 -23.12 -15.01
N PHE A 397 11.08 -21.98 -14.32
CA PHE A 397 10.68 -20.69 -14.87
C PHE A 397 11.89 -19.93 -15.41
N SER A 398 11.62 -18.95 -16.28
CA SER A 398 12.58 -17.90 -16.61
C SER A 398 12.29 -16.66 -15.79
N GLY A 399 13.34 -15.99 -15.31
CA GLY A 399 13.24 -14.74 -14.56
C GLY A 399 12.93 -13.55 -15.45
N SER A 400 12.20 -12.59 -14.92
CA SER A 400 11.95 -11.30 -15.56
C SER A 400 13.21 -10.41 -15.53
N THR A 401 13.49 -9.68 -16.60
CA THR A 401 14.58 -8.69 -16.65
C THR A 401 14.39 -7.52 -15.68
N ARG A 402 13.15 -7.18 -15.31
CA ARG A 402 12.84 -6.11 -14.33
C ARG A 402 13.06 -6.53 -12.88
N ALA A 403 12.85 -7.82 -12.58
CA ALA A 403 13.01 -8.39 -11.26
C ALA A 403 13.63 -9.78 -11.36
N PRO A 404 14.93 -9.88 -11.68
CA PRO A 404 15.61 -11.13 -11.96
C PRO A 404 15.85 -11.96 -10.69
N PHE A 405 16.18 -13.23 -10.85
CA PHE A 405 16.38 -14.19 -9.75
C PHE A 405 17.57 -13.86 -8.85
N GLU A 406 18.55 -13.15 -9.35
CA GLU A 406 19.71 -12.66 -8.58
C GLU A 406 19.28 -11.78 -7.38
N ARG A 407 18.07 -11.18 -7.42
CA ARG A 407 17.52 -10.43 -6.29
C ARG A 407 17.24 -11.34 -5.09
N LEU A 408 16.83 -12.59 -5.33
CA LEU A 408 16.61 -13.61 -4.29
C LEU A 408 17.93 -14.01 -3.64
N GLU A 409 18.94 -14.26 -4.45
CA GLU A 409 20.27 -14.67 -4.01
C GLU A 409 20.97 -13.59 -3.20
N GLN A 410 20.71 -12.31 -3.54
CA GLN A 410 21.24 -11.14 -2.85
C GLN A 410 20.34 -10.64 -1.71
N TYR A 411 19.19 -11.26 -1.46
CA TYR A 411 18.18 -10.81 -0.47
C TYR A 411 17.72 -9.36 -0.67
N ARG A 412 17.72 -8.88 -1.93
CA ARG A 412 17.40 -7.49 -2.29
C ARG A 412 15.93 -7.27 -2.66
N GLY A 413 15.10 -8.30 -2.56
CA GLY A 413 13.67 -8.22 -2.83
C GLY A 413 13.15 -9.34 -3.71
N ALA A 414 11.87 -9.30 -4.01
CA ALA A 414 11.19 -10.33 -4.79
C ALA A 414 11.68 -10.40 -6.23
N ALA A 415 11.70 -11.60 -6.78
CA ALA A 415 11.91 -11.89 -8.20
C ALA A 415 10.60 -12.26 -8.88
N TRP A 416 10.49 -12.00 -10.18
CA TRP A 416 9.30 -12.28 -10.98
C TRP A 416 9.63 -13.29 -12.08
N THR A 417 8.70 -14.22 -12.33
CA THR A 417 8.77 -15.12 -13.47
C THR A 417 8.23 -14.43 -14.74
N THR A 418 8.52 -15.01 -15.90
CA THR A 418 8.06 -14.47 -17.21
C THR A 418 6.78 -15.12 -17.71
N ARG A 419 6.34 -16.22 -17.11
CA ARG A 419 5.15 -16.97 -17.51
C ARG A 419 4.33 -17.44 -16.32
N THR A 420 3.09 -17.81 -16.59
CA THR A 420 2.19 -18.46 -15.65
C THR A 420 2.78 -19.79 -15.15
N CYS A 421 2.57 -20.07 -13.87
CA CYS A 421 2.92 -21.33 -13.26
C CYS A 421 2.05 -22.47 -13.83
N ARG A 422 2.64 -23.65 -13.93
CA ARG A 422 1.97 -24.91 -14.24
C ARG A 422 2.21 -25.91 -13.12
N ARG A 423 1.28 -26.84 -12.96
CA ARG A 423 1.49 -27.98 -12.06
C ARG A 423 2.78 -28.71 -12.41
N GLY A 424 3.61 -29.00 -11.41
CA GLY A 424 4.92 -29.62 -11.58
C GLY A 424 6.08 -28.66 -11.85
N ASP A 425 5.82 -27.37 -12.05
CA ASP A 425 6.89 -26.38 -12.06
C ASP A 425 7.59 -26.34 -10.70
N TRP A 426 8.89 -26.11 -10.71
CA TRP A 426 9.69 -26.17 -9.50
C TRP A 426 10.60 -24.96 -9.31
N MET A 427 10.94 -24.73 -8.04
CA MET A 427 11.90 -23.74 -7.54
C MET A 427 12.86 -24.44 -6.59
N LEU A 428 14.15 -24.13 -6.67
CA LEU A 428 15.20 -24.71 -5.86
C LEU A 428 16.11 -23.61 -5.30
N PHE A 429 16.20 -23.56 -3.99
CA PHE A 429 17.16 -22.75 -3.23
C PHE A 429 18.28 -23.68 -2.75
N THR A 430 19.52 -23.42 -3.15
CA THR A 430 20.69 -24.22 -2.73
C THR A 430 21.66 -23.33 -1.99
N PHE A 431 21.91 -23.62 -0.72
CA PHE A 431 22.89 -22.88 0.09
C PHE A 431 24.31 -23.30 -0.25
N GLU A 432 25.23 -22.34 -0.33
CA GLU A 432 26.65 -22.63 -0.59
C GLU A 432 27.32 -23.40 0.56
N GLN A 433 26.84 -23.16 1.79
CA GLN A 433 27.19 -23.95 2.97
C GLN A 433 25.91 -24.41 3.67
N PRO A 434 25.89 -25.58 4.33
CA PRO A 434 24.72 -26.01 5.10
C PRO A 434 24.35 -24.98 6.18
N VAL A 435 23.08 -24.58 6.24
CA VAL A 435 22.60 -23.53 7.12
C VAL A 435 21.92 -24.14 8.33
N ARG A 436 22.48 -23.90 9.52
CA ARG A 436 21.80 -24.21 10.78
C ARG A 436 20.85 -23.08 11.14
N CYS A 437 19.58 -23.40 11.26
CA CYS A 437 18.52 -22.45 11.60
C CYS A 437 17.37 -23.19 12.27
N ARG A 438 16.52 -22.45 12.97
CA ARG A 438 15.33 -23.00 13.63
C ARG A 438 14.06 -22.86 12.79
N GLU A 439 14.01 -21.85 11.92
CA GLU A 439 12.87 -21.60 11.03
C GLU A 439 13.32 -21.04 9.69
N ILE A 440 12.72 -21.55 8.64
CA ILE A 440 12.80 -20.97 7.30
C ILE A 440 11.37 -20.64 6.86
N HIS A 441 11.10 -19.39 6.55
CA HIS A 441 9.85 -18.95 5.98
C HIS A 441 10.03 -18.72 4.47
N LEU A 442 9.27 -19.47 3.70
CA LEU A 442 9.16 -19.37 2.26
C LEU A 442 7.84 -18.70 1.92
N GLN A 443 7.86 -17.74 0.98
CA GLN A 443 6.67 -17.03 0.54
C GLN A 443 6.73 -16.73 -0.96
N THR A 444 5.60 -16.89 -1.63
CA THR A 444 5.36 -16.47 -3.02
C THR A 444 4.27 -15.39 -3.04
N GLY A 445 4.31 -14.54 -4.06
CA GLY A 445 3.36 -13.45 -4.23
C GLY A 445 3.52 -12.32 -3.23
N PHE A 446 2.70 -11.30 -3.44
CA PHE A 446 2.37 -10.30 -2.45
C PHE A 446 0.88 -10.44 -2.14
N PHE A 447 0.47 -10.12 -0.93
CA PHE A 447 -0.92 -10.26 -0.58
C PHE A 447 -1.84 -9.32 -1.40
N HIS A 448 -1.34 -8.17 -1.85
CA HIS A 448 -2.02 -7.26 -2.77
C HIS A 448 -1.98 -7.70 -4.26
N LEU A 449 -1.30 -8.80 -4.57
CA LEU A 449 -1.25 -9.41 -5.90
C LEU A 449 -1.56 -10.92 -5.81
N PRO A 450 -2.78 -11.31 -5.42
CA PRO A 450 -3.12 -12.71 -5.13
C PRO A 450 -2.98 -13.63 -6.34
N LYS A 451 -3.07 -13.09 -7.55
CA LYS A 451 -2.87 -13.87 -8.78
C LYS A 451 -1.42 -14.27 -9.04
N ALA A 452 -0.48 -13.54 -8.45
CA ALA A 452 0.96 -13.83 -8.54
C ALA A 452 1.45 -14.77 -7.43
N ILE A 453 0.53 -15.30 -6.62
CA ILE A 453 0.79 -16.27 -5.56
C ILE A 453 0.76 -17.68 -6.13
N LEU A 454 1.74 -18.51 -5.78
CA LEU A 454 1.69 -19.95 -5.97
C LEU A 454 0.89 -20.57 -4.82
N ASN A 455 -0.41 -20.77 -5.01
CA ASN A 455 -1.33 -21.09 -3.93
C ASN A 455 -1.10 -22.43 -3.25
N SER A 456 -0.63 -23.44 -3.99
CA SER A 456 -0.36 -24.77 -3.45
C SER A 456 0.88 -25.37 -4.06
N GLY A 457 1.56 -26.20 -3.30
CA GLY A 457 2.73 -26.93 -3.74
C GLY A 457 3.36 -27.72 -2.62
N THR A 458 4.15 -28.74 -2.95
CA THR A 458 4.94 -29.49 -1.99
C THR A 458 6.26 -28.80 -1.73
N VAL A 459 6.69 -28.78 -0.48
CA VAL A 459 7.99 -28.26 -0.06
C VAL A 459 8.82 -29.39 0.51
N GLU A 460 10.01 -29.54 -0.03
CA GLU A 460 10.97 -30.57 0.35
C GLU A 460 12.27 -29.92 0.81
N ILE A 461 12.94 -30.55 1.74
CA ILE A 461 14.21 -30.12 2.31
C ILE A 461 15.30 -31.15 2.02
N SER A 462 16.48 -30.70 1.73
CA SER A 462 17.66 -31.55 1.61
C SER A 462 18.75 -31.12 2.56
N TYR A 463 19.36 -32.08 3.23
CA TYR A 463 20.46 -31.86 4.17
C TYR A 463 21.84 -32.18 3.57
N ASP A 464 21.87 -33.02 2.51
CA ASP A 464 23.08 -33.43 1.75
C ASP A 464 23.21 -32.70 0.42
N GLY A 465 22.11 -32.12 -0.10
CA GLY A 465 22.04 -31.51 -1.44
C GLY A 465 21.54 -32.42 -2.54
N GLU A 466 21.36 -33.71 -2.24
CA GLU A 466 21.00 -34.76 -3.21
C GLU A 466 19.64 -35.39 -2.90
N THR A 467 19.41 -35.76 -1.64
CA THR A 467 18.18 -36.42 -1.18
C THR A 467 17.19 -35.37 -0.66
N PHE A 468 16.00 -35.32 -1.24
CA PHE A 468 14.94 -34.44 -0.84
C PHE A 468 13.86 -35.18 -0.03
N LEU A 469 13.56 -34.67 1.15
CA LEU A 469 12.57 -35.21 2.09
C LEU A 469 11.37 -34.26 2.18
N PRO A 470 10.13 -34.77 2.23
CA PRO A 470 8.96 -33.94 2.47
C PRO A 470 9.12 -33.12 3.76
N ALA A 471 8.84 -31.83 3.70
CA ALA A 471 9.00 -30.91 4.82
C ALA A 471 7.80 -30.01 5.07
N GLY A 472 6.91 -29.88 4.09
CA GLY A 472 5.68 -29.08 4.23
C GLY A 472 4.95 -28.88 2.92
N GLU A 473 3.92 -28.04 2.98
CA GLU A 473 3.12 -27.65 1.82
C GLU A 473 2.95 -26.13 1.78
N LEU A 474 2.86 -25.58 0.57
CA LEU A 474 2.46 -24.20 0.38
C LEU A 474 0.95 -24.08 0.63
N THR A 475 0.58 -23.22 1.57
CA THR A 475 -0.81 -22.83 1.80
C THR A 475 -0.92 -21.33 1.60
N ALA A 476 -1.77 -20.88 0.68
CA ALA A 476 -1.89 -19.47 0.31
C ALA A 476 -0.52 -18.82 -0.03
N GLY A 477 0.35 -19.57 -0.66
CA GLY A 477 1.66 -19.11 -1.11
C GLY A 477 2.77 -19.09 -0.07
N ALA A 478 2.54 -19.57 1.14
CA ALA A 478 3.53 -19.57 2.22
C ALA A 478 3.74 -20.96 2.81
N CYS A 479 4.95 -21.21 3.30
CA CYS A 479 5.32 -22.38 4.09
C CYS A 479 6.36 -22.00 5.14
N ARG A 480 6.23 -22.57 6.36
CA ARG A 480 7.24 -22.48 7.41
C ARG A 480 7.86 -23.84 7.68
N LEU A 481 9.17 -23.89 7.65
CA LEU A 481 9.95 -25.09 7.90
C LEU A 481 10.70 -24.95 9.23
N HIS A 482 10.76 -26.03 10.00
CA HIS A 482 11.48 -26.11 11.27
C HIS A 482 12.51 -27.26 11.19
N PRO A 483 13.67 -27.03 10.53
CA PRO A 483 14.66 -28.07 10.35
C PRO A 483 15.35 -28.42 11.67
N ASP A 484 15.59 -29.71 11.88
CA ASP A 484 16.31 -30.25 13.06
C ASP A 484 17.83 -30.28 12.89
N ARG A 485 18.32 -30.11 11.67
CA ARG A 485 19.74 -30.15 11.30
C ARG A 485 20.05 -29.15 10.17
N PRO A 486 21.34 -28.87 9.90
CA PRO A 486 21.72 -27.88 8.88
C PRO A 486 21.17 -28.23 7.48
N VAL A 487 20.52 -27.27 6.85
CA VAL A 487 19.85 -27.38 5.54
C VAL A 487 20.82 -27.05 4.42
N ARG A 488 20.85 -27.90 3.38
CA ARG A 488 21.63 -27.68 2.17
C ARG A 488 20.80 -27.14 1.01
N ALA A 489 19.54 -27.60 0.87
CA ALA A 489 18.66 -27.12 -0.19
C ALA A 489 17.18 -27.21 0.19
N ILE A 490 16.36 -26.40 -0.49
CA ILE A 490 14.90 -26.39 -0.37
C ILE A 490 14.34 -26.42 -1.78
N ARG A 491 13.47 -27.40 -2.06
CA ARG A 491 12.75 -27.51 -3.33
C ARG A 491 11.26 -27.28 -3.10
N VAL A 492 10.66 -26.51 -3.99
CA VAL A 492 9.21 -26.29 -4.03
C VAL A 492 8.71 -26.76 -5.37
N THR A 493 7.70 -27.62 -5.37
CA THR A 493 7.05 -28.09 -6.61
C THR A 493 5.59 -27.64 -6.60
N SER A 494 5.17 -26.97 -7.65
CA SER A 494 3.81 -26.46 -7.79
C SER A 494 2.77 -27.58 -7.83
N GLY A 495 1.75 -27.49 -6.97
CA GLY A 495 0.59 -28.36 -6.92
C GLY A 495 -0.58 -27.88 -7.79
N CYS A 496 -0.49 -26.71 -8.38
CA CYS A 496 -1.59 -26.09 -9.16
C CYS A 496 -1.08 -25.37 -10.40
N ASP A 497 -1.98 -25.09 -11.33
CA ASP A 497 -1.76 -24.12 -12.39
C ASP A 497 -1.96 -22.70 -11.83
N GLY A 498 -1.37 -21.69 -12.47
CA GLY A 498 -1.41 -20.32 -12.03
C GLY A 498 -2.81 -19.70 -12.10
N ASN A 499 -3.05 -18.68 -11.30
CA ASN A 499 -4.34 -18.01 -11.11
C ASN A 499 -4.67 -16.97 -12.18
N GLY A 500 -4.13 -17.12 -13.40
CA GLY A 500 -4.41 -16.19 -14.52
C GLY A 500 -3.50 -14.95 -14.59
N ASP A 501 -2.57 -14.75 -13.66
CA ASP A 501 -1.45 -13.82 -13.85
C ASP A 501 -0.36 -14.52 -14.66
N PRO A 502 0.28 -13.85 -15.62
CA PRO A 502 1.40 -14.44 -16.34
C PRO A 502 2.66 -14.60 -15.49
N ARG A 503 2.64 -14.19 -14.22
CA ARG A 503 3.80 -14.15 -13.33
C ARG A 503 3.53 -14.87 -12.01
N VAL A 504 4.57 -15.53 -11.51
CA VAL A 504 4.69 -15.86 -10.09
C VAL A 504 5.73 -14.92 -9.47
N ILE A 505 5.42 -14.35 -8.33
CA ILE A 505 6.37 -13.55 -7.56
C ILE A 505 6.96 -14.45 -6.49
N ILE A 506 8.28 -14.50 -6.41
CA ILE A 506 9.02 -15.29 -5.43
C ILE A 506 9.73 -14.34 -4.49
N GLN A 507 9.53 -14.51 -3.18
CA GLN A 507 10.21 -13.67 -2.19
C GLN A 507 11.51 -14.33 -1.72
N PRO A 508 12.51 -13.54 -1.26
CA PRO A 508 13.69 -14.10 -0.61
C PRO A 508 13.29 -14.91 0.62
N LEU A 509 14.05 -15.98 0.89
CA LEU A 509 13.86 -16.76 2.11
C LEU A 509 14.09 -15.89 3.35
N ARG A 510 13.23 -16.03 4.35
CA ARG A 510 13.46 -15.48 5.68
C ARG A 510 13.93 -16.60 6.58
N ILE A 511 15.18 -16.52 7.02
CA ILE A 511 15.84 -17.59 7.77
C ILE A 511 16.13 -17.06 9.16
N LYS A 512 15.57 -17.70 10.17
CA LYS A 512 15.81 -17.39 11.58
C LYS A 512 16.86 -18.36 12.14
N PRO A 513 17.93 -17.86 12.76
CA PRO A 513 19.00 -18.68 13.33
C PRO A 513 18.54 -19.58 14.47
#